data_b9f8be5a00395747effbb84841c3925e
#
_entry.id   b9f8be5a00395747effbb84841c3925e
#
_cell.length_a   1.000
_cell.length_b   1.000
_cell.length_c   1.000
_cell.angle_alpha   90.00
_cell.angle_beta   90.00
_cell.angle_gamma   90.00
#
_symmetry.space_group_name_H-M   'P 1'
#
loop_
_entity.id
_entity.type
_entity.pdbx_description
1 polymer ?
#
loop_
_entity_poly.entity_id
_entity_poly.type
_entity_poly.pdbx_seq_one_letter_code
_entity_poly.pdbx_strand_id
1 'polypeptide(L)'
;MAGLYFHIPFCKRICSYCDFFRVARLDRLGDVLEAMHKELEEQRNFLNDRQISTIYFGGGTPSLVHPSELQRLMDHSARLWNCSVVGEITVEANPDDISAQWVEALRKTDINRVSLGVQSFDDRELKMMNRRHSAEEAVAAVKRLQDAGIENITIDLIFGVDGFGEEVLSQSIEQALSLGVQHISAYHLTIEPNTAFGRRLARGEMSEVAEDQSEKEYAMLHNRLTAAGFEHYEVSNYALDGYRAKHNSSYWQGVEYLGIGVGAHSFNGEVRHYSEQSIEEYVERREYVVEQLTPRDHYNEYVMTALRRKEGIDCRKVAENFGEKALQRVKEGVAPWVESGDVVADEKCIKIPAERFMISDAVIESLFEV
;
A
#
# COMPACT_ATOMS: atom_id res chain seq x y z
N MET A 1 10.44 6.25 -16.10
CA MET A 1 10.88 6.28 -14.67
C MET A 1 10.33 5.04 -13.98
N ALA A 2 11.11 4.42 -13.09
CA ALA A 2 10.71 3.18 -12.41
C ALA A 2 10.76 3.35 -10.88
N GLY A 3 10.17 2.40 -10.15
CA GLY A 3 10.24 2.32 -8.69
C GLY A 3 11.14 1.19 -8.21
N LEU A 4 11.73 1.33 -7.02
CA LEU A 4 12.34 0.22 -6.28
C LEU A 4 11.53 -0.07 -5.02
N TYR A 5 11.19 -1.33 -4.80
CA TYR A 5 10.51 -1.82 -3.60
C TYR A 5 11.39 -2.83 -2.87
N PHE A 6 11.60 -2.64 -1.59
CA PHE A 6 12.36 -3.57 -0.74
C PHE A 6 11.40 -4.24 0.24
N HIS A 7 11.27 -5.55 0.15
CA HIS A 7 10.43 -6.34 1.04
C HIS A 7 11.22 -6.83 2.24
N ILE A 8 10.97 -6.27 3.41
CA ILE A 8 11.57 -6.68 4.69
C ILE A 8 10.59 -7.60 5.42
N PRO A 9 10.75 -8.94 5.31
CA PRO A 9 9.71 -9.90 5.74
C PRO A 9 9.68 -10.17 7.25
N PHE A 10 10.27 -9.33 8.07
CA PHE A 10 10.45 -9.56 9.50
C PHE A 10 9.48 -8.76 10.34
N CYS A 11 8.89 -9.42 11.36
CA CYS A 11 8.06 -8.78 12.38
C CYS A 11 8.47 -9.28 13.76
N LYS A 12 8.42 -8.41 14.79
CA LYS A 12 8.55 -8.87 16.19
C LYS A 12 7.32 -9.67 16.66
N ARG A 13 6.16 -9.38 16.07
CA ARG A 13 4.88 -10.03 16.38
C ARG A 13 4.00 -10.02 15.12
N ILE A 14 3.29 -11.10 14.87
CA ILE A 14 2.35 -11.20 13.74
C ILE A 14 1.00 -10.67 14.17
N CYS A 15 0.48 -9.68 13.45
CA CYS A 15 -0.86 -9.13 13.64
C CYS A 15 -1.94 -10.14 13.25
N SER A 16 -3.10 -10.10 13.94
CA SER A 16 -4.17 -11.10 13.77
C SER A 16 -4.80 -11.09 12.38
N TYR A 17 -4.76 -9.97 11.67
CA TYR A 17 -5.36 -9.75 10.36
C TYR A 17 -4.40 -9.91 9.19
N CYS A 18 -3.08 -9.87 9.44
CA CYS A 18 -2.07 -9.69 8.38
C CYS A 18 -1.90 -10.96 7.55
N ASP A 19 -1.95 -10.80 6.22
CA ASP A 19 -1.74 -11.86 5.22
C ASP A 19 -0.44 -11.71 4.40
N PHE A 20 0.32 -10.64 4.59
CA PHE A 20 1.60 -10.46 3.88
C PHE A 20 2.60 -11.55 4.23
N PHE A 21 3.52 -11.84 3.30
CA PHE A 21 4.65 -12.73 3.58
C PHE A 21 5.53 -12.14 4.70
N ARG A 22 5.60 -12.81 5.84
CA ARG A 22 6.34 -12.37 7.04
C ARG A 22 6.70 -13.52 7.95
N VAL A 23 7.76 -13.30 8.72
CA VAL A 23 8.21 -14.21 9.77
C VAL A 23 8.45 -13.47 11.09
N ALA A 24 8.20 -14.17 12.21
CA ALA A 24 8.36 -13.58 13.56
C ALA A 24 9.70 -13.91 14.23
N ARG A 25 10.72 -14.26 13.44
CA ARG A 25 12.07 -14.52 13.95
C ARG A 25 13.09 -13.64 13.22
N LEU A 26 14.04 -13.07 13.94
CA LEU A 26 14.96 -12.04 13.45
C LEU A 26 16.40 -12.54 13.22
N ASP A 27 16.67 -13.80 13.52
CA ASP A 27 18.00 -14.40 13.44
C ASP A 27 18.61 -14.40 12.03
N ARG A 28 17.77 -14.35 10.98
CA ARG A 28 18.20 -14.30 9.59
C ARG A 28 18.14 -12.91 8.95
N LEU A 29 17.84 -11.86 9.73
CA LEU A 29 17.70 -10.49 9.19
C LEU A 29 18.96 -10.03 8.44
N GLY A 30 20.14 -10.22 9.03
CA GLY A 30 21.41 -9.85 8.39
C GLY A 30 21.68 -10.62 7.10
N ASP A 31 21.40 -11.93 7.09
CA ASP A 31 21.58 -12.76 5.90
C ASP A 31 20.67 -12.33 4.75
N VAL A 32 19.40 -11.95 5.07
CA VAL A 32 18.45 -11.46 4.07
C VAL A 32 18.90 -10.11 3.50
N LEU A 33 19.39 -9.18 4.33
CA LEU A 33 19.92 -7.90 3.84
C LEU A 33 21.11 -8.09 2.89
N GLU A 34 22.03 -9.00 3.21
CA GLU A 34 23.15 -9.35 2.33
C GLU A 34 22.68 -10.06 1.04
N ALA A 35 21.61 -10.88 1.12
CA ALA A 35 21.01 -11.48 -0.07
C ALA A 35 20.36 -10.43 -0.97
N MET A 36 19.70 -9.41 -0.40
CA MET A 36 19.15 -8.27 -1.16
C MET A 36 20.23 -7.52 -1.94
N HIS A 37 21.41 -7.32 -1.36
CA HIS A 37 22.55 -6.73 -2.08
C HIS A 37 22.98 -7.56 -3.29
N LYS A 38 22.94 -8.88 -3.20
CA LYS A 38 23.22 -9.77 -4.33
C LYS A 38 22.11 -9.72 -5.38
N GLU A 39 20.85 -9.71 -4.93
CA GLU A 39 19.69 -9.64 -5.81
C GLU A 39 19.68 -8.33 -6.64
N LEU A 40 20.06 -7.18 -6.05
CA LEU A 40 20.21 -5.93 -6.80
C LEU A 40 21.16 -6.10 -8.01
N GLU A 41 22.31 -6.75 -7.83
CA GLU A 41 23.24 -7.03 -8.93
C GLU A 41 22.67 -8.01 -9.96
N GLU A 42 21.99 -9.06 -9.51
CA GLU A 42 21.38 -10.08 -10.38
C GLU A 42 20.25 -9.48 -11.23
N GLN A 43 19.44 -8.60 -10.64
CA GLN A 43 18.28 -7.98 -11.28
C GLN A 43 18.55 -6.62 -11.96
N ARG A 44 19.81 -6.18 -12.01
CA ARG A 44 20.20 -4.87 -12.56
C ARG A 44 19.69 -4.56 -13.98
N ASN A 45 19.33 -5.57 -14.74
CA ASN A 45 18.84 -5.45 -16.12
C ASN A 45 17.35 -5.73 -16.28
N PHE A 46 16.61 -5.94 -15.20
CA PHE A 46 15.18 -6.25 -15.26
C PHE A 46 14.33 -5.07 -15.74
N LEU A 47 14.63 -3.86 -15.24
CA LEU A 47 13.91 -2.66 -15.64
C LEU A 47 14.38 -2.16 -17.02
N ASN A 48 13.43 -1.75 -17.86
CA ASN A 48 13.73 -1.10 -19.13
C ASN A 48 14.21 0.33 -18.92
N ASP A 49 13.61 1.06 -17.95
CA ASP A 49 14.04 2.41 -17.60
C ASP A 49 15.14 2.37 -16.52
N ARG A 50 16.21 3.08 -16.77
CA ARG A 50 17.36 3.19 -15.84
C ARG A 50 17.18 4.29 -14.79
N GLN A 51 16.11 5.06 -14.88
CA GLN A 51 15.85 6.18 -13.98
C GLN A 51 14.87 5.79 -12.89
N ILE A 52 15.30 5.82 -11.63
CA ILE A 52 14.47 5.55 -10.46
C ILE A 52 13.87 6.86 -9.96
N SER A 53 12.56 6.85 -9.74
CA SER A 53 11.80 8.00 -9.22
C SER A 53 11.34 7.83 -7.77
N THR A 54 11.20 6.60 -7.30
CA THR A 54 10.75 6.29 -5.93
C THR A 54 11.46 5.06 -5.38
N ILE A 55 11.69 5.07 -4.07
CA ILE A 55 12.18 3.89 -3.30
C ILE A 55 11.22 3.66 -2.14
N TYR A 56 10.86 2.40 -1.89
CA TYR A 56 9.94 2.04 -0.83
C TYR A 56 10.43 0.81 -0.06
N PHE A 57 10.54 0.93 1.24
CA PHE A 57 10.83 -0.16 2.16
C PHE A 57 9.54 -0.57 2.87
N GLY A 58 9.04 -1.77 2.55
CA GLY A 58 7.77 -2.28 3.06
C GLY A 58 7.83 -3.76 3.45
N GLY A 59 6.65 -4.35 3.67
CA GLY A 59 6.44 -5.77 3.89
C GLY A 59 6.05 -6.14 5.31
N GLY A 60 6.94 -6.75 6.09
CA GLY A 60 6.70 -7.08 7.49
C GLY A 60 6.81 -5.85 8.39
N THR A 61 8.04 -5.47 8.73
CA THR A 61 8.29 -4.27 9.58
C THR A 61 9.69 -3.72 9.26
N PRO A 62 9.82 -2.85 8.26
CA PRO A 62 11.13 -2.29 7.86
C PRO A 62 11.81 -1.46 8.96
N SER A 63 11.05 -0.88 9.90
CA SER A 63 11.61 -0.17 11.06
C SER A 63 12.41 -1.04 12.02
N LEU A 64 12.42 -2.36 11.87
CA LEU A 64 13.31 -3.27 12.59
C LEU A 64 14.76 -3.19 12.08
N VAL A 65 14.96 -2.73 10.87
CA VAL A 65 16.26 -2.53 10.27
C VAL A 65 16.82 -1.19 10.75
N HIS A 66 18.10 -1.17 11.11
CA HIS A 66 18.74 0.10 11.44
C HIS A 66 18.77 1.00 10.19
N PRO A 67 18.41 2.31 10.28
CA PRO A 67 18.32 3.17 9.12
C PRO A 67 19.60 3.24 8.26
N SER A 68 20.78 3.05 8.84
CA SER A 68 22.03 2.98 8.06
C SER A 68 22.11 1.78 7.11
N GLU A 69 21.46 0.66 7.43
CA GLU A 69 21.41 -0.50 6.52
C GLU A 69 20.46 -0.23 5.35
N LEU A 70 19.35 0.48 5.60
CA LEU A 70 18.46 0.95 4.53
C LEU A 70 19.22 1.93 3.62
N GLN A 71 20.04 2.84 4.19
CA GLN A 71 20.91 3.73 3.39
C GLN A 71 21.90 2.94 2.55
N ARG A 72 22.50 1.87 3.08
CA ARG A 72 23.42 1.01 2.30
C ARG A 72 22.73 0.38 1.07
N LEU A 73 21.47 -0.05 1.19
CA LEU A 73 20.69 -0.56 0.05
C LEU A 73 20.42 0.54 -0.98
N MET A 74 20.10 1.76 -0.54
CA MET A 74 19.91 2.92 -1.43
C MET A 74 21.21 3.29 -2.14
N ASP A 75 22.33 3.35 -1.42
CA ASP A 75 23.65 3.63 -1.99
C ASP A 75 24.07 2.55 -3.01
N HIS A 76 23.70 1.30 -2.77
CA HIS A 76 23.93 0.21 -3.72
C HIS A 76 23.07 0.41 -4.97
N SER A 77 21.79 0.72 -4.80
CA SER A 77 20.90 1.00 -5.92
C SER A 77 21.37 2.17 -6.78
N ALA A 78 21.89 3.22 -6.16
CA ALA A 78 22.44 4.39 -6.87
C ALA A 78 23.70 4.10 -7.71
N ARG A 79 24.40 3.01 -7.43
CA ARG A 79 25.51 2.53 -8.31
C ARG A 79 25.01 1.79 -9.54
N LEU A 80 23.82 1.23 -9.50
CA LEU A 80 23.25 0.39 -10.57
C LEU A 80 22.28 1.18 -11.46
N TRP A 81 21.55 2.13 -10.91
CA TRP A 81 20.55 2.95 -11.62
C TRP A 81 20.77 4.45 -11.39
N ASN A 82 20.15 5.26 -12.23
CA ASN A 82 20.13 6.70 -12.02
C ASN A 82 19.08 7.09 -10.97
N CYS A 83 19.52 7.33 -9.76
CA CYS A 83 18.70 7.75 -8.63
C CYS A 83 18.69 9.28 -8.39
N SER A 84 19.21 10.10 -9.31
CA SER A 84 19.36 11.55 -9.13
C SER A 84 18.03 12.32 -9.04
N VAL A 85 16.92 11.70 -9.45
CA VAL A 85 15.57 12.29 -9.46
C VAL A 85 14.61 11.61 -8.49
N VAL A 86 15.11 10.79 -7.58
CA VAL A 86 14.26 10.15 -6.58
C VAL A 86 13.59 11.23 -5.72
N GLY A 87 12.26 11.31 -5.84
CA GLY A 87 11.47 12.34 -5.17
C GLY A 87 10.73 11.85 -3.93
N GLU A 88 10.69 10.52 -3.72
CA GLU A 88 10.08 9.90 -2.54
C GLU A 88 10.85 8.64 -2.15
N ILE A 89 11.27 8.61 -0.89
CA ILE A 89 11.87 7.44 -0.26
C ILE A 89 11.09 7.16 1.01
N THR A 90 10.30 6.09 0.98
CA THR A 90 9.38 5.72 2.05
C THR A 90 9.91 4.55 2.87
N VAL A 91 9.71 4.60 4.18
CA VAL A 91 9.88 3.46 5.09
C VAL A 91 8.59 3.21 5.87
N GLU A 92 8.12 1.96 5.88
CA GLU A 92 7.06 1.53 6.79
C GLU A 92 7.61 1.30 8.19
N ALA A 93 6.83 1.69 9.20
CA ALA A 93 7.24 1.58 10.58
C ALA A 93 6.08 1.24 11.51
N ASN A 94 6.39 0.53 12.60
CA ASN A 94 5.47 0.41 13.73
C ASN A 94 5.76 1.51 14.76
N PRO A 95 4.72 2.07 15.41
CA PRO A 95 4.89 3.13 16.41
C PRO A 95 5.91 2.81 17.51
N ASP A 96 5.90 1.59 18.02
CA ASP A 96 6.81 1.14 19.11
C ASP A 96 8.28 0.96 18.66
N ASP A 97 8.57 1.00 17.38
CA ASP A 97 9.96 1.00 16.87
C ASP A 97 10.54 2.42 16.74
N ILE A 98 9.70 3.47 16.78
CA ILE A 98 10.09 4.87 16.61
C ILE A 98 10.73 5.43 17.90
N SER A 99 11.90 4.91 18.25
CA SER A 99 12.69 5.42 19.37
C SER A 99 13.46 6.70 18.99
N ALA A 100 13.89 7.48 19.99
CA ALA A 100 14.73 8.65 19.73
C ALA A 100 16.03 8.29 18.99
N GLN A 101 16.61 7.13 19.28
CA GLN A 101 17.82 6.64 18.61
C GLN A 101 17.55 6.27 17.16
N TRP A 102 16.41 5.61 16.87
CA TRP A 102 16.02 5.24 15.53
C TRP A 102 15.77 6.49 14.67
N VAL A 103 15.06 7.49 15.22
CA VAL A 103 14.79 8.76 14.52
C VAL A 103 16.08 9.55 14.27
N GLU A 104 17.00 9.59 15.23
CA GLU A 104 18.31 10.25 15.02
C GLU A 104 19.14 9.54 13.92
N ALA A 105 19.02 8.22 13.82
CA ALA A 105 19.64 7.47 12.72
C ALA A 105 18.94 7.74 11.38
N LEU A 106 17.59 7.80 11.36
CA LEU A 106 16.78 8.09 10.18
C LEU A 106 17.14 9.46 9.56
N ARG A 107 17.33 10.48 10.39
CA ARG A 107 17.73 11.83 9.93
C ARG A 107 19.07 11.89 9.18
N LYS A 108 19.87 10.85 9.27
CA LYS A 108 21.17 10.71 8.57
C LYS A 108 21.05 9.97 7.25
N THR A 109 19.83 9.61 6.85
CA THR A 109 19.50 8.91 5.61
C THR A 109 18.77 9.84 4.64
N ASP A 110 18.61 9.39 3.40
CA ASP A 110 17.84 10.09 2.36
C ASP A 110 16.33 9.79 2.47
N ILE A 111 15.88 9.00 3.47
CA ILE A 111 14.47 8.68 3.68
C ILE A 111 13.72 9.96 4.05
N ASN A 112 12.68 10.29 3.27
CA ASN A 112 11.93 11.53 3.39
C ASN A 112 10.43 11.33 3.66
N ARG A 113 9.96 10.06 3.78
CA ARG A 113 8.58 9.71 4.11
C ARG A 113 8.52 8.52 5.05
N VAL A 114 7.64 8.58 6.06
CA VAL A 114 7.39 7.46 6.98
C VAL A 114 5.91 7.09 6.93
N SER A 115 5.59 5.79 6.68
CA SER A 115 4.25 5.23 6.80
C SER A 115 4.13 4.50 8.12
N LEU A 116 3.26 4.99 9.01
CA LEU A 116 3.10 4.48 10.36
C LEU A 116 1.86 3.60 10.45
N GLY A 117 2.07 2.30 10.69
CA GLY A 117 1.01 1.34 10.92
C GLY A 117 0.36 1.52 12.29
N VAL A 118 -0.46 2.54 12.45
CA VAL A 118 -1.19 2.85 13.70
C VAL A 118 -2.38 1.92 13.87
N GLN A 119 -3.18 1.75 12.84
CA GLN A 119 -4.38 0.93 12.69
C GLN A 119 -5.60 1.46 13.46
N SER A 120 -5.44 1.86 14.72
CA SER A 120 -6.48 2.43 15.57
C SER A 120 -5.87 3.26 16.70
N PHE A 121 -6.68 4.15 17.27
CA PHE A 121 -6.37 4.83 18.54
C PHE A 121 -7.22 4.32 19.71
N ASP A 122 -7.82 3.12 19.60
CA ASP A 122 -8.48 2.41 20.70
C ASP A 122 -7.63 1.20 21.11
N ASP A 123 -7.16 1.17 22.37
CA ASP A 123 -6.29 0.11 22.87
C ASP A 123 -6.94 -1.28 22.90
N ARG A 124 -8.28 -1.35 22.98
CA ARG A 124 -9.03 -2.62 22.92
C ARG A 124 -8.96 -3.20 21.50
N GLU A 125 -9.14 -2.35 20.49
CA GLU A 125 -9.05 -2.71 19.09
C GLU A 125 -7.62 -3.10 18.72
N LEU A 126 -6.62 -2.32 19.11
CA LEU A 126 -5.21 -2.65 18.95
C LEU A 126 -4.85 -4.00 19.57
N LYS A 127 -5.35 -4.28 20.78
CA LYS A 127 -5.15 -5.57 21.45
C LYS A 127 -5.80 -6.73 20.70
N MET A 128 -7.01 -6.55 20.16
CA MET A 128 -7.69 -7.54 19.32
C MET A 128 -6.89 -7.86 18.06
N MET A 129 -6.34 -6.84 17.42
CA MET A 129 -5.47 -6.94 16.25
C MET A 129 -4.08 -7.53 16.57
N ASN A 130 -3.76 -7.81 17.84
CA ASN A 130 -2.44 -8.25 18.32
C ASN A 130 -1.33 -7.21 18.03
N ARG A 131 -1.67 -5.91 18.08
CA ARG A 131 -0.67 -4.83 17.96
C ARG A 131 0.19 -4.75 19.22
N ARG A 132 1.42 -4.25 19.07
CA ARG A 132 2.39 -4.14 20.17
C ARG A 132 2.33 -2.80 20.89
N HIS A 133 1.96 -1.76 20.14
CA HIS A 133 1.88 -0.39 20.64
C HIS A 133 0.49 -0.07 21.20
N SER A 134 0.42 0.95 22.02
CA SER A 134 -0.79 1.62 22.50
C SER A 134 -1.11 2.87 21.67
N ALA A 135 -2.32 3.41 21.83
CA ALA A 135 -2.71 4.69 21.23
C ALA A 135 -1.77 5.83 21.65
N GLU A 136 -1.34 5.86 22.92
CA GLU A 136 -0.39 6.86 23.43
C GLU A 136 0.99 6.75 22.75
N GLU A 137 1.48 5.53 22.55
CA GLU A 137 2.75 5.28 21.86
C GLU A 137 2.67 5.71 20.39
N ALA A 138 1.51 5.51 19.72
CA ALA A 138 1.29 5.97 18.36
C ALA A 138 1.35 7.50 18.25
N VAL A 139 0.68 8.22 19.16
CA VAL A 139 0.75 9.67 19.24
C VAL A 139 2.18 10.15 19.49
N ALA A 140 2.89 9.53 20.44
CA ALA A 140 4.28 9.87 20.75
C ALA A 140 5.22 9.63 19.58
N ALA A 141 5.00 8.58 18.79
CA ALA A 141 5.79 8.26 17.60
C ALA A 141 5.64 9.35 16.52
N VAL A 142 4.40 9.76 16.20
CA VAL A 142 4.15 10.85 15.25
C VAL A 142 4.84 12.15 15.70
N LYS A 143 4.64 12.55 16.94
CA LYS A 143 5.27 13.76 17.48
C LYS A 143 6.79 13.70 17.41
N ARG A 144 7.38 12.55 17.72
CA ARG A 144 8.85 12.35 17.66
C ARG A 144 9.40 12.49 16.25
N LEU A 145 8.66 12.01 15.24
CA LEU A 145 9.02 12.20 13.84
C LEU A 145 8.93 13.67 13.45
N GLN A 146 7.83 14.35 13.81
CA GLN A 146 7.63 15.78 13.53
C GLN A 146 8.71 16.66 14.20
N ASP A 147 9.01 16.40 15.46
CA ASP A 147 10.09 17.12 16.21
C ASP A 147 11.47 16.92 15.56
N ALA A 148 11.66 15.82 14.86
CA ALA A 148 12.87 15.55 14.10
C ALA A 148 12.90 16.16 12.69
N GLY A 149 11.84 16.85 12.27
CA GLY A 149 11.71 17.48 10.95
C GLY A 149 11.27 16.52 9.84
N ILE A 150 10.73 15.33 10.17
CA ILE A 150 10.09 14.46 9.21
C ILE A 150 8.64 14.94 9.04
N GLU A 151 8.37 15.64 7.96
CA GLU A 151 7.05 16.25 7.69
C GLU A 151 6.10 15.31 6.92
N ASN A 152 6.62 14.50 6.01
CA ASN A 152 5.80 13.59 5.20
C ASN A 152 5.50 12.29 5.97
N ILE A 153 4.42 12.31 6.73
CA ILE A 153 3.99 11.18 7.57
C ILE A 153 2.63 10.68 7.10
N THR A 154 2.55 9.36 6.89
CA THR A 154 1.28 8.64 6.72
C THR A 154 0.90 7.96 8.02
N ILE A 155 -0.38 7.97 8.34
CA ILE A 155 -0.99 7.09 9.34
C ILE A 155 -1.88 6.10 8.62
N ASP A 156 -1.68 4.81 8.89
CA ASP A 156 -2.58 3.77 8.42
C ASP A 156 -3.64 3.50 9.48
N LEU A 157 -4.91 3.49 9.08
CA LEU A 157 -6.08 3.14 9.90
C LEU A 157 -6.77 1.92 9.31
N ILE A 158 -7.38 1.10 10.16
CA ILE A 158 -8.27 0.00 9.77
C ILE A 158 -9.67 0.32 10.27
N PHE A 159 -10.67 0.13 9.43
CA PHE A 159 -12.09 0.23 9.76
C PHE A 159 -12.85 -1.04 9.36
N GLY A 160 -14.14 -1.15 9.71
CA GLY A 160 -14.90 -2.36 9.44
C GLY A 160 -14.55 -3.50 10.39
N VAL A 161 -14.31 -3.19 11.66
CA VAL A 161 -13.89 -4.16 12.67
C VAL A 161 -15.08 -4.58 13.53
N ASP A 162 -15.44 -5.87 13.48
CA ASP A 162 -16.55 -6.42 14.27
C ASP A 162 -16.37 -6.17 15.79
N GLY A 163 -17.43 -5.70 16.44
CA GLY A 163 -17.43 -5.35 17.86
C GLY A 163 -16.91 -3.93 18.18
N PHE A 164 -16.44 -3.19 17.19
CA PHE A 164 -16.07 -1.77 17.27
C PHE A 164 -16.92 -1.00 16.27
N GLY A 165 -17.55 0.05 16.68
CA GLY A 165 -18.51 0.77 15.82
C GLY A 165 -18.01 2.15 15.42
N GLU A 166 -18.91 2.89 14.81
CA GLU A 166 -18.69 4.27 14.33
C GLU A 166 -18.05 5.20 15.37
N GLU A 167 -18.34 4.99 16.67
CA GLU A 167 -17.77 5.84 17.74
C GLU A 167 -16.26 5.67 17.86
N VAL A 168 -15.75 4.41 17.82
CA VAL A 168 -14.32 4.12 17.92
C VAL A 168 -13.58 4.65 16.69
N LEU A 169 -14.14 4.44 15.50
CA LEU A 169 -13.60 5.00 14.26
C LEU A 169 -13.59 6.53 14.30
N SER A 170 -14.70 7.16 14.77
CA SER A 170 -14.82 8.61 14.92
C SER A 170 -13.71 9.19 15.79
N GLN A 171 -13.41 8.55 16.93
CA GLN A 171 -12.33 8.97 17.83
C GLN A 171 -10.97 8.79 17.15
N SER A 172 -10.76 7.70 16.43
CA SER A 172 -9.51 7.45 15.69
C SER A 172 -9.28 8.49 14.58
N ILE A 173 -10.31 8.87 13.84
CA ILE A 173 -10.22 9.93 12.82
C ILE A 173 -9.89 11.28 13.48
N GLU A 174 -10.55 11.63 14.57
CA GLU A 174 -10.31 12.88 15.29
C GLU A 174 -8.86 12.95 15.81
N GLN A 175 -8.38 11.86 16.39
CA GLN A 175 -6.99 11.78 16.85
C GLN A 175 -6.00 11.92 15.69
N ALA A 176 -6.22 11.22 14.57
CA ALA A 176 -5.38 11.32 13.38
C ALA A 176 -5.33 12.77 12.82
N LEU A 177 -6.48 13.44 12.72
CA LEU A 177 -6.57 14.82 12.28
C LEU A 177 -5.85 15.78 13.25
N SER A 178 -5.98 15.55 14.55
CA SER A 178 -5.32 16.38 15.58
C SER A 178 -3.79 16.32 15.52
N LEU A 179 -3.23 15.26 14.97
CA LEU A 179 -1.79 15.08 14.81
C LEU A 179 -1.19 15.86 13.63
N GLY A 180 -2.02 16.40 12.73
CA GLY A 180 -1.56 17.22 11.61
C GLY A 180 -0.70 16.47 10.59
N VAL A 181 -0.97 15.19 10.38
CA VAL A 181 -0.29 14.38 9.36
C VAL A 181 -0.75 14.76 7.96
N GLN A 182 0.07 14.49 6.94
CA GLN A 182 -0.18 14.91 5.57
C GLN A 182 -0.90 13.87 4.73
N HIS A 183 -0.94 12.62 5.21
CA HIS A 183 -1.52 11.48 4.48
C HIS A 183 -2.16 10.49 5.47
N ILE A 184 -3.29 9.93 5.09
CA ILE A 184 -4.01 8.90 5.85
C ILE A 184 -4.38 7.78 4.88
N SER A 185 -3.97 6.56 5.21
CA SER A 185 -4.47 5.34 4.56
C SER A 185 -5.56 4.76 5.44
N ALA A 186 -6.73 4.46 4.89
CA ALA A 186 -7.83 3.84 5.61
C ALA A 186 -8.27 2.57 4.89
N TYR A 187 -7.98 1.42 5.50
CA TYR A 187 -8.25 0.12 4.93
C TYR A 187 -9.48 -0.52 5.57
N HIS A 188 -10.41 -0.99 4.75
CA HIS A 188 -11.47 -1.87 5.24
C HIS A 188 -10.85 -3.21 5.66
N LEU A 189 -11.22 -3.73 6.83
CA LEU A 189 -10.72 -5.01 7.30
C LEU A 189 -11.25 -6.15 6.42
N THR A 190 -10.36 -6.77 5.66
CA THR A 190 -10.63 -8.04 4.97
C THR A 190 -10.09 -9.18 5.81
N ILE A 191 -10.91 -10.21 6.03
CA ILE A 191 -10.54 -11.36 6.86
C ILE A 191 -10.07 -12.51 5.99
N GLU A 192 -8.76 -12.61 5.81
CA GLU A 192 -8.16 -13.67 5.00
C GLU A 192 -8.11 -15.02 5.74
N PRO A 193 -8.44 -16.15 5.07
CA PRO A 193 -8.58 -17.48 5.72
C PRO A 193 -7.34 -17.93 6.49
N ASN A 194 -6.13 -17.60 5.98
CA ASN A 194 -4.84 -18.04 6.57
C ASN A 194 -4.40 -17.22 7.78
N THR A 195 -5.12 -16.16 8.14
CA THR A 195 -4.80 -15.28 9.27
C THR A 195 -5.32 -15.81 10.60
N ALA A 196 -4.95 -15.17 11.70
CA ALA A 196 -5.53 -15.51 13.00
C ALA A 196 -7.02 -15.14 13.05
N PHE A 197 -7.42 -14.03 12.41
CA PHE A 197 -8.83 -13.66 12.28
C PHE A 197 -9.61 -14.64 11.42
N GLY A 198 -9.06 -15.11 10.28
CA GLY A 198 -9.72 -16.13 9.45
C GLY A 198 -10.00 -17.43 10.21
N ARG A 199 -9.04 -17.88 11.03
CA ARG A 199 -9.27 -19.05 11.90
C ARG A 199 -10.33 -18.82 12.98
N ARG A 200 -10.44 -17.60 13.53
CA ARG A 200 -11.50 -17.24 14.49
C ARG A 200 -12.85 -17.16 13.82
N LEU A 201 -12.94 -16.57 12.63
CA LEU A 201 -14.13 -16.50 11.81
C LEU A 201 -14.66 -17.93 11.50
N ALA A 202 -13.76 -18.82 11.03
CA ALA A 202 -14.10 -20.20 10.73
C ALA A 202 -14.63 -21.01 11.95
N ARG A 203 -14.26 -20.61 13.18
CA ARG A 203 -14.76 -21.19 14.42
C ARG A 203 -15.99 -20.48 14.99
N GLY A 204 -16.49 -19.44 14.35
CA GLY A 204 -17.61 -18.63 14.87
C GLY A 204 -17.26 -17.80 16.11
N GLU A 205 -15.98 -17.50 16.33
CA GLU A 205 -15.49 -16.70 17.45
C GLU A 205 -15.44 -15.19 17.13
N MET A 206 -15.69 -14.82 15.89
CA MET A 206 -15.88 -13.45 15.39
C MET A 206 -16.75 -13.51 14.14
N SER A 207 -17.24 -12.36 13.72
CA SER A 207 -18.02 -12.17 12.50
C SER A 207 -17.33 -11.13 11.59
N GLU A 208 -17.69 -11.14 10.32
CA GLU A 208 -17.45 -9.97 9.47
C GLU A 208 -18.41 -8.85 9.91
N VAL A 209 -17.98 -7.63 9.75
CA VAL A 209 -18.83 -6.46 10.03
C VAL A 209 -20.03 -6.46 9.07
N ALA A 210 -21.18 -5.99 9.54
CA ALA A 210 -22.35 -5.85 8.69
C ALA A 210 -22.13 -4.80 7.59
N GLU A 211 -22.64 -5.06 6.39
CA GLU A 211 -22.45 -4.21 5.21
C GLU A 211 -22.90 -2.76 5.44
N ASP A 212 -24.06 -2.56 6.10
CA ASP A 212 -24.58 -1.23 6.43
C ASP A 212 -23.68 -0.45 7.42
N GLN A 213 -22.98 -1.15 8.31
CA GLN A 213 -21.96 -0.53 9.18
C GLN A 213 -20.73 -0.15 8.37
N SER A 214 -20.24 -1.03 7.48
CA SER A 214 -19.12 -0.73 6.60
C SER A 214 -19.37 0.52 5.75
N GLU A 215 -20.57 0.63 5.17
CA GLU A 215 -20.98 1.80 4.38
C GLU A 215 -20.99 3.09 5.22
N LYS A 216 -21.50 3.05 6.44
CA LYS A 216 -21.53 4.21 7.33
C LYS A 216 -20.13 4.65 7.75
N GLU A 217 -19.27 3.68 8.11
CA GLU A 217 -17.90 3.96 8.50
C GLU A 217 -17.08 4.52 7.34
N TYR A 218 -17.26 3.99 6.13
CA TYR A 218 -16.64 4.53 4.93
C TYR A 218 -17.12 5.96 4.61
N ALA A 219 -18.43 6.19 4.66
CA ALA A 219 -18.99 7.53 4.45
C ALA A 219 -18.47 8.52 5.51
N MET A 220 -18.31 8.08 6.76
CA MET A 220 -17.75 8.91 7.83
C MET A 220 -16.28 9.28 7.52
N LEU A 221 -15.45 8.31 7.12
CA LEU A 221 -14.05 8.54 6.71
C LEU A 221 -14.00 9.56 5.57
N HIS A 222 -14.72 9.29 4.48
CA HIS A 222 -14.76 10.17 3.32
C HIS A 222 -15.16 11.60 3.70
N ASN A 223 -16.29 11.76 4.39
CA ASN A 223 -16.82 13.07 4.72
C ASN A 223 -15.90 13.85 5.67
N ARG A 224 -15.38 13.22 6.71
CA ARG A 224 -14.55 13.91 7.71
C ARG A 224 -13.17 14.28 7.18
N LEU A 225 -12.53 13.38 6.44
CA LEU A 225 -11.19 13.63 5.88
C LEU A 225 -11.27 14.68 4.75
N THR A 226 -12.28 14.61 3.88
CA THR A 226 -12.44 15.63 2.82
C THR A 226 -12.82 16.99 3.41
N ALA A 227 -13.66 17.05 4.43
CA ALA A 227 -13.97 18.29 5.15
C ALA A 227 -12.72 18.89 5.84
N ALA A 228 -11.75 18.07 6.22
CA ALA A 228 -10.47 18.50 6.78
C ALA A 228 -9.43 18.90 5.70
N GLY A 229 -9.81 18.88 4.41
CA GLY A 229 -8.97 19.31 3.30
C GLY A 229 -8.13 18.18 2.65
N PHE A 230 -8.32 16.95 3.04
CA PHE A 230 -7.69 15.82 2.37
C PHE A 230 -8.41 15.50 1.06
N GLU A 231 -7.64 15.22 0.04
CA GLU A 231 -8.14 14.65 -1.19
C GLU A 231 -8.24 13.14 -1.07
N HIS A 232 -9.43 12.55 -1.31
CA HIS A 232 -9.63 11.12 -1.47
C HIS A 232 -9.23 10.74 -2.90
N TYR A 233 -7.98 10.37 -3.13
CA TYR A 233 -7.41 10.26 -4.47
C TYR A 233 -7.41 8.84 -5.04
N GLU A 234 -7.58 7.81 -4.20
CA GLU A 234 -7.78 6.42 -4.60
C GLU A 234 -8.48 5.64 -3.48
N VAL A 235 -8.83 4.40 -3.70
CA VAL A 235 -9.78 3.59 -2.91
C VAL A 235 -9.55 3.63 -1.39
N SER A 236 -8.29 3.68 -0.93
CA SER A 236 -7.93 3.63 0.49
C SER A 236 -7.15 4.84 0.99
N ASN A 237 -6.75 5.78 0.12
CA ASN A 237 -5.78 6.79 0.48
C ASN A 237 -6.29 8.23 0.35
N TYR A 238 -5.97 9.01 1.37
CA TYR A 238 -6.31 10.42 1.51
C TYR A 238 -5.04 11.24 1.73
N ALA A 239 -4.88 12.35 1.02
CA ALA A 239 -3.69 13.20 1.13
C ALA A 239 -4.03 14.68 1.10
N LEU A 240 -3.28 15.49 1.83
CA LEU A 240 -3.21 16.92 1.60
C LEU A 240 -2.53 17.22 0.26
N ASP A 241 -2.77 18.40 -0.30
CA ASP A 241 -2.20 18.79 -1.58
C ASP A 241 -0.66 18.66 -1.60
N GLY A 242 -0.14 17.98 -2.64
CA GLY A 242 1.28 17.69 -2.80
C GLY A 242 1.80 16.44 -2.05
N TYR A 243 0.97 15.76 -1.22
CA TYR A 243 1.41 14.64 -0.38
C TYR A 243 0.84 13.26 -0.78
N ARG A 244 0.28 13.12 -1.99
CA ARG A 244 -0.09 11.79 -2.48
C ARG A 244 1.14 10.87 -2.50
N ALA A 245 1.00 9.64 -2.03
CA ALA A 245 2.06 8.63 -2.05
C ALA A 245 2.49 8.33 -3.49
N LYS A 246 3.69 8.78 -3.89
CA LYS A 246 4.16 8.67 -5.28
C LYS A 246 4.44 7.22 -5.67
N HIS A 247 5.06 6.46 -4.77
CA HIS A 247 5.38 5.06 -5.03
C HIS A 247 4.10 4.24 -5.22
N ASN A 248 3.12 4.35 -4.32
CA ASN A 248 1.85 3.63 -4.44
C ASN A 248 1.06 4.08 -5.68
N SER A 249 1.06 5.40 -5.96
CA SER A 249 0.43 5.93 -7.17
C SER A 249 1.05 5.41 -8.47
N SER A 250 2.34 5.06 -8.47
CA SER A 250 3.02 4.51 -9.64
C SER A 250 2.51 3.12 -10.02
N TYR A 251 2.13 2.29 -9.05
CA TYR A 251 1.48 0.99 -9.32
C TYR A 251 0.16 1.16 -10.08
N TRP A 252 -0.67 2.10 -9.62
CA TRP A 252 -1.95 2.41 -10.28
C TRP A 252 -1.79 2.99 -11.69
N GLN A 253 -0.62 3.50 -12.03
CA GLN A 253 -0.29 4.08 -13.34
C GLN A 253 0.40 3.09 -14.28
N GLY A 254 0.64 1.85 -13.85
CA GLY A 254 1.34 0.83 -14.61
C GLY A 254 2.83 1.16 -14.83
N VAL A 255 3.44 1.91 -13.91
CA VAL A 255 4.87 2.22 -13.96
C VAL A 255 5.69 0.99 -13.60
N GLU A 256 6.80 0.76 -14.30
CA GLU A 256 7.74 -0.32 -13.99
C GLU A 256 8.27 -0.22 -12.55
N TYR A 257 8.44 -1.37 -11.92
CA TYR A 257 9.08 -1.45 -10.61
C TYR A 257 9.86 -2.75 -10.43
N LEU A 258 10.92 -2.67 -9.66
CA LEU A 258 11.71 -3.83 -9.24
C LEU A 258 11.53 -4.04 -7.75
N GLY A 259 10.98 -5.20 -7.39
CA GLY A 259 10.92 -5.68 -6.01
C GLY A 259 12.15 -6.50 -5.66
N ILE A 260 12.75 -6.21 -4.52
CA ILE A 260 13.91 -6.89 -3.94
C ILE A 260 13.50 -7.47 -2.60
N GLY A 261 13.82 -8.74 -2.39
CA GLY A 261 13.48 -9.46 -1.16
C GLY A 261 12.46 -10.56 -1.39
N VAL A 262 12.48 -11.57 -0.51
CA VAL A 262 11.56 -12.71 -0.59
C VAL A 262 10.11 -12.25 -0.46
N GLY A 263 9.25 -12.69 -1.37
CA GLY A 263 7.86 -12.24 -1.44
C GLY A 263 7.63 -10.92 -2.19
N ALA A 264 8.70 -10.27 -2.68
CA ALA A 264 8.57 -9.08 -3.50
C ALA A 264 8.12 -9.43 -4.92
N HIS A 265 7.28 -8.57 -5.50
CA HIS A 265 6.87 -8.62 -6.90
C HIS A 265 7.61 -7.56 -7.71
N SER A 266 7.81 -7.83 -8.99
CA SER A 266 8.42 -6.90 -9.96
C SER A 266 7.60 -6.88 -11.24
N PHE A 267 7.65 -5.74 -11.95
CA PHE A 267 6.95 -5.54 -13.22
C PHE A 267 7.77 -4.62 -14.14
N ASN A 268 7.97 -5.02 -15.38
CA ASN A 268 8.74 -4.25 -16.37
C ASN A 268 7.93 -3.82 -17.60
N GLY A 269 6.60 -3.84 -17.49
CA GLY A 269 5.72 -3.50 -18.60
C GLY A 269 5.23 -4.71 -19.41
N GLU A 270 5.96 -5.81 -19.44
CA GLU A 270 5.62 -7.03 -20.20
C GLU A 270 5.56 -8.27 -19.31
N VAL A 271 6.43 -8.30 -18.30
CA VAL A 271 6.64 -9.45 -17.42
C VAL A 271 6.43 -9.03 -15.97
N ARG A 272 5.71 -9.86 -15.23
CA ARG A 272 5.73 -9.85 -13.78
C ARG A 272 6.56 -11.02 -13.28
N HIS A 273 7.38 -10.80 -12.26
CA HIS A 273 7.98 -11.90 -11.54
C HIS A 273 7.87 -11.70 -10.01
N TYR A 274 7.89 -12.80 -9.28
CA TYR A 274 7.86 -12.80 -7.83
C TYR A 274 8.51 -14.07 -7.28
N SER A 275 8.90 -14.04 -5.98
CA SER A 275 9.50 -15.19 -5.32
C SER A 275 8.52 -15.80 -4.32
N GLU A 276 8.32 -17.13 -4.40
CA GLU A 276 7.54 -17.93 -3.44
C GLU A 276 8.43 -18.70 -2.46
N GLN A 277 9.69 -18.38 -2.39
CA GLN A 277 10.68 -19.08 -1.59
C GLN A 277 10.51 -18.85 -0.09
N SER A 278 11.03 -19.78 0.71
CA SER A 278 11.33 -19.54 2.12
C SER A 278 12.52 -18.57 2.26
N ILE A 279 12.70 -18.01 3.46
CA ILE A 279 13.88 -17.16 3.75
C ILE A 279 15.18 -17.93 3.56
N GLU A 280 15.22 -19.19 3.96
CA GLU A 280 16.39 -20.07 3.83
C GLU A 280 16.81 -20.24 2.37
N GLU A 281 15.86 -20.57 1.51
CA GLU A 281 16.10 -20.74 0.07
C GLU A 281 16.52 -19.42 -0.58
N TYR A 282 15.84 -18.31 -0.25
CA TYR A 282 16.15 -16.98 -0.79
C TYR A 282 17.60 -16.55 -0.46
N VAL A 283 18.08 -16.80 0.75
CA VAL A 283 19.46 -16.48 1.13
C VAL A 283 20.48 -17.29 0.33
N GLU A 284 20.17 -18.55 0.03
CA GLU A 284 21.05 -19.42 -0.75
C GLU A 284 21.01 -19.09 -2.24
N ARG A 285 19.80 -18.97 -2.80
CA ARG A 285 19.57 -18.73 -4.22
C ARG A 285 18.22 -18.03 -4.45
N ARG A 286 18.16 -17.03 -5.33
CA ARG A 286 16.92 -16.36 -5.74
C ARG A 286 16.33 -17.05 -6.95
N GLU A 287 15.08 -17.48 -6.83
CA GLU A 287 14.30 -18.06 -7.91
C GLU A 287 12.98 -17.27 -8.06
N TYR A 288 12.50 -17.18 -9.28
CA TYR A 288 11.32 -16.38 -9.58
C TYR A 288 10.29 -17.20 -10.35
N VAL A 289 9.04 -17.07 -9.96
CA VAL A 289 7.90 -17.37 -10.82
C VAL A 289 7.79 -16.23 -11.81
N VAL A 290 7.70 -16.55 -13.09
CA VAL A 290 7.64 -15.55 -14.17
C VAL A 290 6.29 -15.66 -14.88
N GLU A 291 5.57 -14.56 -14.92
CA GLU A 291 4.29 -14.41 -15.61
C GLU A 291 4.46 -13.47 -16.81
N GLN A 292 4.24 -14.01 -18.00
CA GLN A 292 4.19 -13.21 -19.21
C GLN A 292 2.78 -12.67 -19.40
N LEU A 293 2.63 -11.34 -19.36
CA LEU A 293 1.32 -10.71 -19.48
C LEU A 293 0.82 -10.71 -20.94
N THR A 294 -0.44 -11.10 -21.09
CA THR A 294 -1.15 -11.06 -22.38
C THR A 294 -1.82 -9.69 -22.61
N PRO A 295 -2.25 -9.37 -23.83
CA PRO A 295 -3.04 -8.16 -24.09
C PRO A 295 -4.32 -8.07 -23.23
N ARG A 296 -4.93 -9.22 -22.90
CA ARG A 296 -6.09 -9.30 -22.02
C ARG A 296 -5.72 -8.93 -20.57
N ASP A 297 -4.58 -9.42 -20.07
CA ASP A 297 -4.12 -9.11 -18.74
C ASP A 297 -3.84 -7.60 -18.62
N HIS A 298 -3.19 -7.00 -19.59
CA HIS A 298 -2.97 -5.54 -19.64
C HIS A 298 -4.28 -4.75 -19.66
N TYR A 299 -5.31 -5.22 -20.40
CA TYR A 299 -6.61 -4.58 -20.39
C TYR A 299 -7.27 -4.66 -19.01
N ASN A 300 -7.33 -5.86 -18.43
CA ASN A 300 -7.96 -6.09 -17.14
C ASN A 300 -7.24 -5.31 -16.03
N GLU A 301 -5.92 -5.29 -16.01
CA GLU A 301 -5.12 -4.51 -15.08
C GLU A 301 -5.34 -3.00 -15.24
N TYR A 302 -5.42 -2.51 -16.48
CA TYR A 302 -5.71 -1.10 -16.72
C TYR A 302 -7.09 -0.70 -16.16
N VAL A 303 -8.13 -1.51 -16.43
CA VAL A 303 -9.48 -1.26 -15.89
C VAL A 303 -9.47 -1.27 -14.37
N MET A 304 -8.85 -2.30 -13.76
CA MET A 304 -8.75 -2.45 -12.31
C MET A 304 -8.05 -1.25 -11.66
N THR A 305 -6.91 -0.86 -12.18
CA THR A 305 -6.11 0.22 -11.60
C THR A 305 -6.71 1.61 -11.84
N ALA A 306 -7.37 1.81 -12.99
CA ALA A 306 -7.99 3.08 -13.32
C ALA A 306 -9.23 3.36 -12.47
N LEU A 307 -10.11 2.38 -12.26
CA LEU A 307 -11.36 2.57 -11.51
C LEU A 307 -11.16 2.66 -9.99
N ARG A 308 -10.00 2.31 -9.48
CA ARG A 308 -9.62 2.51 -8.08
C ARG A 308 -9.06 3.89 -7.78
N ARG A 309 -8.96 4.76 -8.79
CA ARG A 309 -8.47 6.14 -8.66
C ARG A 309 -9.56 7.14 -9.04
N LYS A 310 -9.48 8.32 -8.44
CA LYS A 310 -10.42 9.41 -8.74
C LYS A 310 -10.40 9.87 -10.20
N GLU A 311 -9.28 9.67 -10.90
CA GLU A 311 -9.15 10.00 -12.32
C GLU A 311 -9.99 9.09 -13.21
N GLY A 312 -10.15 7.81 -12.82
CA GLY A 312 -10.89 6.82 -13.57
C GLY A 312 -10.23 6.38 -14.89
N ILE A 313 -11.02 5.78 -15.76
CA ILE A 313 -10.61 5.31 -17.09
C ILE A 313 -10.53 6.51 -18.05
N ASP A 314 -9.38 6.71 -18.69
CA ASP A 314 -9.24 7.61 -19.86
C ASP A 314 -9.70 6.89 -21.12
N CYS A 315 -10.84 7.30 -21.69
CA CYS A 315 -11.44 6.69 -22.87
C CYS A 315 -10.50 6.70 -24.08
N ARG A 316 -9.69 7.74 -24.24
CA ARG A 316 -8.70 7.82 -25.31
C ARG A 316 -7.61 6.75 -25.14
N LYS A 317 -7.08 6.57 -23.93
CA LYS A 317 -6.09 5.52 -23.66
C LYS A 317 -6.63 4.12 -23.93
N VAL A 318 -7.90 3.86 -23.59
CA VAL A 318 -8.52 2.56 -23.91
C VAL A 318 -8.57 2.35 -25.41
N ALA A 319 -9.01 3.35 -26.18
CA ALA A 319 -9.07 3.24 -27.66
C ALA A 319 -7.68 3.06 -28.28
N GLU A 320 -6.68 3.82 -27.84
CA GLU A 320 -5.31 3.77 -28.34
C GLU A 320 -4.61 2.45 -28.02
N ASN A 321 -4.73 1.93 -26.78
CA ASN A 321 -3.98 0.77 -26.32
C ASN A 321 -4.70 -0.56 -26.59
N PHE A 322 -6.03 -0.58 -26.56
CA PHE A 322 -6.84 -1.81 -26.64
C PHE A 322 -7.86 -1.80 -27.80
N GLY A 323 -7.99 -0.67 -28.51
CA GLY A 323 -8.84 -0.50 -29.67
C GLY A 323 -10.26 -0.06 -29.36
N GLU A 324 -10.96 0.44 -30.39
CA GLU A 324 -12.32 0.98 -30.29
C GLU A 324 -13.36 -0.04 -29.78
N LYS A 325 -13.17 -1.33 -30.06
CA LYS A 325 -14.06 -2.39 -29.56
C LYS A 325 -13.98 -2.54 -28.06
N ALA A 326 -12.78 -2.40 -27.48
CA ALA A 326 -12.60 -2.42 -26.04
C ALA A 326 -13.27 -1.21 -25.38
N LEU A 327 -13.12 -0.02 -25.96
CA LEU A 327 -13.80 1.18 -25.47
C LEU A 327 -15.33 1.02 -25.53
N GLN A 328 -15.87 0.46 -26.59
CA GLN A 328 -17.31 0.22 -26.70
C GLN A 328 -17.80 -0.75 -25.62
N ARG A 329 -17.07 -1.84 -25.35
CA ARG A 329 -17.41 -2.78 -24.25
C ARG A 329 -17.38 -2.11 -22.88
N VAL A 330 -16.37 -1.28 -22.61
CA VAL A 330 -16.32 -0.51 -21.35
C VAL A 330 -17.57 0.35 -21.21
N LYS A 331 -17.95 1.09 -22.25
CA LYS A 331 -19.14 1.97 -22.23
C LYS A 331 -20.45 1.17 -22.04
N GLU A 332 -20.57 0.01 -22.68
CA GLU A 332 -21.73 -0.86 -22.52
C GLU A 332 -21.77 -1.48 -21.12
N GLY A 333 -20.62 -1.95 -20.59
CA GLY A 333 -20.52 -2.55 -19.28
C GLY A 333 -20.79 -1.59 -18.12
N VAL A 334 -20.41 -0.31 -18.25
CA VAL A 334 -20.69 0.68 -17.21
C VAL A 334 -22.09 1.28 -17.29
N ALA A 335 -22.84 1.08 -18.37
CA ALA A 335 -24.16 1.72 -18.55
C ALA A 335 -25.12 1.48 -17.37
N PRO A 336 -25.30 0.26 -16.82
CA PRO A 336 -26.15 0.05 -15.64
C PRO A 336 -25.70 0.85 -14.41
N TRP A 337 -24.39 0.99 -14.21
CA TRP A 337 -23.80 1.74 -13.09
C TRP A 337 -23.94 3.25 -13.26
N VAL A 338 -23.98 3.73 -14.49
CA VAL A 338 -24.30 5.14 -14.80
C VAL A 338 -25.78 5.42 -14.55
N GLU A 339 -26.68 4.50 -14.94
CA GLU A 339 -28.12 4.62 -14.70
C GLU A 339 -28.45 4.63 -13.19
N SER A 340 -27.72 3.83 -12.37
CA SER A 340 -27.87 3.86 -10.91
C SER A 340 -27.26 5.10 -10.24
N GLY A 341 -26.39 5.84 -10.95
CA GLY A 341 -25.66 6.98 -10.41
C GLY A 341 -24.36 6.62 -9.66
N ASP A 342 -23.94 5.37 -9.75
CA ASP A 342 -22.73 4.87 -9.08
C ASP A 342 -21.44 5.14 -9.87
N VAL A 343 -21.57 5.35 -11.18
CA VAL A 343 -20.48 5.70 -12.10
C VAL A 343 -20.83 6.97 -12.86
N VAL A 344 -19.86 7.85 -13.02
CA VAL A 344 -19.97 9.04 -13.88
C VAL A 344 -19.17 8.78 -15.14
N ALA A 345 -19.81 8.93 -16.31
CA ALA A 345 -19.19 8.75 -17.61
C ALA A 345 -19.46 9.95 -18.52
N ASP A 346 -18.42 10.38 -19.22
CA ASP A 346 -18.50 11.33 -20.32
C ASP A 346 -17.68 10.81 -21.53
N GLU A 347 -17.49 11.64 -22.56
CA GLU A 347 -16.76 11.26 -23.76
C GLU A 347 -15.25 10.97 -23.49
N LYS A 348 -14.69 11.52 -22.41
CA LYS A 348 -13.26 11.47 -22.08
C LYS A 348 -12.92 10.51 -20.96
N CYS A 349 -13.82 10.39 -19.97
CA CYS A 349 -13.53 9.74 -18.71
C CYS A 349 -14.73 8.94 -18.20
N ILE A 350 -14.42 7.79 -17.61
CA ILE A 350 -15.37 6.95 -16.85
C ILE A 350 -14.78 6.74 -15.47
N LYS A 351 -15.49 7.14 -14.43
CA LYS A 351 -14.97 7.08 -13.05
C LYS A 351 -16.05 6.76 -12.02
N ILE A 352 -15.62 6.13 -10.96
CA ILE A 352 -16.41 5.97 -9.74
C ILE A 352 -16.17 7.21 -8.89
N PRO A 353 -17.21 7.96 -8.45
CA PRO A 353 -17.04 9.02 -7.46
C PRO A 353 -16.38 8.48 -6.19
N ALA A 354 -15.48 9.26 -5.57
CA ALA A 354 -14.68 8.76 -4.46
C ALA A 354 -15.53 8.29 -3.26
N GLU A 355 -16.66 8.92 -3.03
CA GLU A 355 -17.65 8.50 -2.03
C GLU A 355 -18.30 7.14 -2.31
N ARG A 356 -18.09 6.59 -3.51
CA ARG A 356 -18.63 5.30 -3.95
C ARG A 356 -17.55 4.22 -4.18
N PHE A 357 -16.29 4.44 -3.85
CA PHE A 357 -15.23 3.46 -4.13
C PHE A 357 -15.42 2.07 -3.48
N MET A 358 -16.25 1.94 -2.46
CA MET A 358 -16.58 0.63 -1.89
C MET A 358 -17.18 -0.36 -2.90
N ILE A 359 -17.84 0.15 -3.95
CA ILE A 359 -18.40 -0.71 -5.01
C ILE A 359 -17.42 -0.97 -6.15
N SER A 360 -16.19 -0.45 -6.06
CA SER A 360 -15.22 -0.51 -7.17
C SER A 360 -14.98 -1.93 -7.68
N ASP A 361 -14.88 -2.91 -6.81
CA ASP A 361 -14.61 -4.29 -7.20
C ASP A 361 -15.76 -4.89 -8.02
N ALA A 362 -17.01 -4.63 -7.66
CA ALA A 362 -18.17 -5.07 -8.43
C ALA A 362 -18.23 -4.42 -9.83
N VAL A 363 -17.94 -3.11 -9.92
CA VAL A 363 -17.84 -2.41 -11.21
C VAL A 363 -16.71 -2.97 -12.05
N ILE A 364 -15.52 -3.14 -11.48
CA ILE A 364 -14.32 -3.66 -12.16
C ILE A 364 -14.58 -5.07 -12.69
N GLU A 365 -15.14 -5.98 -11.88
CA GLU A 365 -15.44 -7.36 -12.26
C GLU A 365 -16.39 -7.40 -13.46
N SER A 366 -17.39 -6.51 -13.53
CA SER A 366 -18.33 -6.43 -14.64
C SER A 366 -17.70 -6.03 -15.98
N LEU A 367 -16.46 -5.51 -15.96
CA LEU A 367 -15.75 -5.02 -17.15
C LEU A 367 -14.60 -5.92 -17.60
N PHE A 368 -14.24 -6.94 -16.82
CA PHE A 368 -13.13 -7.83 -17.15
C PHE A 368 -13.41 -8.66 -18.42
N GLU A 369 -12.37 -8.86 -19.20
CA GLU A 369 -12.34 -9.88 -20.25
C GLU A 369 -11.97 -11.23 -19.63
N VAL A 370 -12.84 -12.23 -19.84
CA VAL A 370 -12.67 -13.61 -19.34
C VAL A 370 -12.04 -14.51 -20.43
#